data_a05d9ea3ca3d294ffe6b38ce65908ed4
#
_entry.id   a05d9ea3ca3d294ffe6b38ce65908ed4
#
_cell.length_a   1.000
_cell.length_b   1.000
_cell.length_c   1.000
_cell.angle_alpha   90.00
_cell.angle_beta   90.00
_cell.angle_gamma   90.00
#
_symmetry.space_group_name_H-M   'P 1'
#
loop_
_entity.id
_entity.type
_entity.pdbx_description
1 polymer ?
#
loop_
_entity_poly.entity_id
_entity_poly.type
_entity_poly.pdbx_seq_one_letter_code
_entity_poly.pdbx_strand_id
1 'polypeptide(L)'
;MRLSKPSPSMVIASIALFVSLGGTSVAAVSYARNAGKVDGYDAVKASSSTKKAAGRLVAANKSGPDKGKIPAKHLAGVGVTQTFGKSFEVADNAPGAPQTIGDGGTIGTLTATCNDQSARAGNEDPITELNFVNNSGDFINVAKRVGVRDDAGVSAVPNGTVAQLTIGGSNTFFYHVEYKGRNLLVNGVVRQDGRNSAGASCLVWGTVQEIAPNP
;
A
#
# COMPACT_ATOMS: atom_id res chain seq x y z
N MET A 1 77.49 15.57 -18.52
CA MET A 1 76.24 15.91 -19.23
C MET A 1 75.81 17.28 -18.73
N ARG A 2 75.75 18.30 -19.60
CA ARG A 2 75.20 19.65 -19.21
C ARG A 2 73.71 19.57 -19.55
N LEU A 3 72.85 19.59 -18.51
CA LEU A 3 71.38 19.74 -18.66
C LEU A 3 71.10 21.13 -19.25
N SER A 4 70.55 21.19 -20.45
CA SER A 4 70.11 22.46 -21.05
C SER A 4 68.97 23.06 -20.21
N LYS A 5 69.02 24.37 -20.02
CA LYS A 5 67.93 25.06 -19.33
C LYS A 5 66.63 24.91 -20.14
N PRO A 6 65.46 24.56 -19.53
CA PRO A 6 64.20 24.43 -20.25
C PRO A 6 63.85 25.78 -20.90
N SER A 7 63.30 25.72 -22.11
CA SER A 7 62.84 26.95 -22.81
C SER A 7 61.59 27.53 -22.09
N PRO A 8 61.38 28.85 -22.14
CA PRO A 8 60.23 29.47 -21.52
C PRO A 8 58.88 28.85 -21.99
N SER A 9 58.82 28.43 -23.25
CA SER A 9 57.63 27.76 -23.80
C SER A 9 57.36 26.38 -23.17
N MET A 10 58.41 25.65 -22.84
CA MET A 10 58.28 24.35 -22.18
C MET A 10 57.76 24.47 -20.73
N VAL A 11 58.20 25.52 -20.02
CA VAL A 11 57.72 25.84 -18.67
C VAL A 11 56.24 26.21 -18.69
N ILE A 12 55.78 27.04 -19.63
CA ILE A 12 54.39 27.44 -19.78
C ILE A 12 53.52 26.24 -20.16
N ALA A 13 53.97 25.39 -21.07
CA ALA A 13 53.26 24.19 -21.47
C ALA A 13 53.10 23.22 -20.31
N SER A 14 54.10 23.05 -19.45
CA SER A 14 54.01 22.20 -18.27
C SER A 14 53.01 22.75 -17.25
N ILE A 15 53.03 24.06 -17.00
CA ILE A 15 52.07 24.71 -16.08
C ILE A 15 50.63 24.54 -16.60
N ALA A 16 50.40 24.79 -17.91
CA ALA A 16 49.09 24.59 -18.53
C ALA A 16 48.60 23.15 -18.40
N LEU A 17 49.47 22.16 -18.56
CA LEU A 17 49.17 20.76 -18.40
C LEU A 17 48.76 20.44 -16.92
N PHE A 18 49.47 20.95 -15.95
CA PHE A 18 49.13 20.75 -14.53
C PHE A 18 47.83 21.41 -14.16
N VAL A 19 47.53 22.61 -14.67
CA VAL A 19 46.28 23.30 -14.43
C VAL A 19 45.11 22.57 -15.07
N SER A 20 45.23 22.04 -16.31
CA SER A 20 44.20 21.29 -16.98
C SER A 20 43.91 19.94 -16.32
N LEU A 21 44.90 19.24 -15.83
CA LEU A 21 44.74 17.96 -15.11
C LEU A 21 44.23 18.20 -13.67
N GLY A 22 44.65 19.28 -13.00
CA GLY A 22 44.19 19.64 -11.67
C GLY A 22 42.72 20.13 -11.66
N GLY A 23 42.30 20.85 -12.70
CA GLY A 23 40.93 21.36 -12.83
C GLY A 23 39.88 20.24 -12.95
N THR A 24 40.20 19.17 -13.66
CA THR A 24 39.30 18.01 -13.81
C THR A 24 39.13 17.22 -12.52
N SER A 25 40.17 17.13 -11.69
CA SER A 25 40.09 16.39 -10.42
C SER A 25 39.23 17.15 -9.38
N VAL A 26 39.27 18.48 -9.35
CA VAL A 26 38.41 19.27 -8.45
C VAL A 26 36.95 19.20 -8.84
N ALA A 27 36.65 19.23 -10.14
CA ALA A 27 35.27 19.03 -10.64
C ALA A 27 34.75 17.66 -10.29
N ALA A 28 35.53 16.59 -10.49
CA ALA A 28 35.14 15.23 -10.16
C ALA A 28 34.87 15.01 -8.66
N VAL A 29 35.66 15.61 -7.78
CA VAL A 29 35.48 15.51 -6.32
C VAL A 29 34.24 16.27 -5.85
N SER A 30 33.91 17.42 -6.44
CA SER A 30 32.68 18.16 -6.10
C SER A 30 31.44 17.42 -6.60
N TYR A 31 31.49 16.78 -7.76
CA TYR A 31 30.41 15.90 -8.26
C TYR A 31 30.20 14.68 -7.34
N ALA A 32 31.27 14.03 -6.91
CA ALA A 32 31.20 12.87 -6.01
C ALA A 32 30.65 13.27 -4.62
N ARG A 33 30.97 14.43 -4.09
CA ARG A 33 30.40 14.95 -2.84
C ARG A 33 28.93 15.30 -2.95
N ASN A 34 28.47 15.72 -4.11
CA ASN A 34 27.06 16.05 -4.36
C ASN A 34 26.22 14.83 -4.82
N ALA A 35 26.84 13.66 -5.06
CA ALA A 35 26.10 12.44 -5.41
C ALA A 35 25.12 11.98 -4.31
N GLY A 36 25.26 12.48 -3.08
CA GLY A 36 24.29 12.26 -1.99
C GLY A 36 23.24 13.35 -1.84
N LYS A 37 23.29 14.39 -2.70
CA LYS A 37 22.33 15.51 -2.67
C LYS A 37 21.71 15.69 -4.04
N VAL A 38 20.39 15.93 -4.06
CA VAL A 38 19.67 16.36 -5.24
C VAL A 38 19.06 17.72 -4.92
N ASP A 39 19.39 18.73 -5.71
CA ASP A 39 18.92 20.11 -5.53
C ASP A 39 19.13 20.65 -4.11
N GLY A 40 20.28 20.32 -3.50
CA GLY A 40 20.64 20.77 -2.16
C GLY A 40 20.04 19.94 -1.01
N TYR A 41 19.18 18.97 -1.28
CA TYR A 41 18.59 18.11 -0.26
C TYR A 41 19.43 16.84 -0.05
N ASP A 42 19.71 16.52 1.22
CA ASP A 42 20.38 15.26 1.58
C ASP A 42 19.45 14.07 1.34
N ALA A 43 19.98 13.02 0.73
CA ALA A 43 19.24 11.76 0.60
C ALA A 43 19.39 10.91 1.87
N VAL A 44 18.31 10.31 2.33
CA VAL A 44 18.31 9.35 3.44
C VAL A 44 17.91 7.97 2.95
N LYS A 45 18.37 6.92 3.66
CA LYS A 45 18.03 5.53 3.35
C LYS A 45 16.54 5.27 3.57
N ALA A 46 15.96 4.39 2.78
CA ALA A 46 14.57 3.94 2.95
C ALA A 46 14.25 3.42 4.37
N SER A 47 15.23 2.83 5.06
CA SER A 47 15.11 2.33 6.44
C SER A 47 15.13 3.42 7.51
N SER A 48 15.42 4.69 7.16
CA SER A 48 15.50 5.80 8.12
C SER A 48 14.14 6.01 8.82
N SER A 49 14.15 6.59 10.04
CA SER A 49 12.93 7.02 10.72
C SER A 49 12.29 8.21 9.99
N THR A 50 10.99 8.41 10.13
CA THR A 50 10.27 9.56 9.55
C THR A 50 10.83 10.89 10.03
N LYS A 51 11.19 10.98 11.32
CA LYS A 51 11.85 12.17 11.89
C LYS A 51 13.17 12.51 11.19
N LYS A 52 13.99 11.50 10.84
CA LYS A 52 15.24 11.70 10.11
C LYS A 52 15.03 12.03 8.64
N ALA A 53 13.92 11.57 8.06
CA ALA A 53 13.55 11.80 6.66
C ALA A 53 12.89 13.18 6.42
N ALA A 54 12.43 13.86 7.48
CA ALA A 54 11.77 15.15 7.36
C ALA A 54 12.66 16.17 6.64
N GLY A 55 12.16 16.81 5.60
CA GLY A 55 12.89 17.78 4.77
C GLY A 55 14.04 17.18 3.94
N ARG A 56 14.06 15.86 3.73
CA ARG A 56 15.09 15.16 2.97
C ARG A 56 14.48 14.26 1.90
N LEU A 57 15.28 13.92 0.89
CA LEU A 57 14.89 12.95 -0.12
C LEU A 57 15.01 11.53 0.44
N VAL A 58 13.99 10.71 0.26
CA VAL A 58 14.01 9.31 0.69
C VAL A 58 14.39 8.42 -0.48
N ALA A 59 15.47 7.66 -0.33
CA ALA A 59 15.86 6.67 -1.33
C ALA A 59 14.89 5.48 -1.32
N ALA A 60 14.66 4.91 -2.51
CA ALA A 60 13.92 3.66 -2.63
C ALA A 60 14.70 2.47 -2.02
N ASN A 61 13.99 1.41 -1.69
CA ASN A 61 14.60 0.17 -1.21
C ASN A 61 15.53 -0.44 -2.26
N LYS A 62 16.75 -0.81 -1.86
CA LYS A 62 17.75 -1.41 -2.77
C LYS A 62 17.55 -2.91 -2.97
N SER A 63 16.86 -3.60 -2.04
CA SER A 63 16.73 -5.06 -2.02
C SER A 63 15.42 -5.49 -1.37
N GLY A 64 15.10 -6.78 -1.46
CA GLY A 64 13.89 -7.38 -0.91
C GLY A 64 12.67 -7.25 -1.84
N PRO A 65 11.48 -7.70 -1.37
CA PRO A 65 10.25 -7.69 -2.16
C PRO A 65 9.79 -6.29 -2.57
N ASP A 66 10.22 -5.28 -1.81
CA ASP A 66 9.90 -3.86 -2.08
C ASP A 66 11.04 -3.09 -2.75
N LYS A 67 11.93 -3.78 -3.48
CA LYS A 67 13.00 -3.15 -4.26
C LYS A 67 12.44 -2.11 -5.22
N GLY A 68 13.02 -0.94 -5.21
CA GLY A 68 12.60 0.20 -6.05
C GLY A 68 11.42 1.00 -5.51
N LYS A 69 10.79 0.59 -4.40
CA LYS A 69 9.68 1.32 -3.78
C LYS A 69 10.16 2.21 -2.63
N ILE A 70 9.51 3.35 -2.46
CA ILE A 70 9.68 4.19 -1.26
C ILE A 70 8.75 3.62 -0.17
N PRO A 71 9.26 3.35 1.05
CA PRO A 71 8.40 2.84 2.12
C PRO A 71 7.23 3.77 2.43
N ALA A 72 6.05 3.21 2.62
CA ALA A 72 4.80 3.95 2.87
C ALA A 72 4.90 4.92 4.07
N LYS A 73 5.70 4.60 5.09
CA LYS A 73 5.94 5.49 6.25
C LYS A 73 6.54 6.85 5.90
N HIS A 74 7.13 7.00 4.70
CA HIS A 74 7.69 8.26 4.21
C HIS A 74 6.77 9.01 3.25
N LEU A 75 5.63 8.42 2.93
CA LEU A 75 4.62 9.00 2.04
C LEU A 75 3.51 9.66 2.87
N ALA A 76 3.88 10.53 3.82
CA ALA A 76 2.90 11.28 4.60
C ALA A 76 1.97 12.06 3.66
N GLY A 77 0.67 11.88 3.83
CA GLY A 77 -0.35 12.50 2.97
C GLY A 77 -0.70 11.70 1.70
N VAL A 78 0.04 10.64 1.38
CA VAL A 78 -0.34 9.74 0.29
C VAL A 78 -1.05 8.53 0.88
N GLY A 79 -2.31 8.34 0.52
CA GLY A 79 -3.09 7.18 0.94
C GLY A 79 -2.45 5.88 0.44
N VAL A 80 -2.31 4.91 1.32
CA VAL A 80 -1.82 3.58 0.95
C VAL A 80 -2.97 2.80 0.35
N THR A 81 -2.83 2.37 -0.89
CA THR A 81 -3.78 1.46 -1.53
C THR A 81 -3.22 0.05 -1.54
N GLN A 82 -3.96 -0.88 -0.96
CA GLN A 82 -3.69 -2.31 -1.01
C GLN A 82 -4.75 -2.99 -1.86
N THR A 83 -4.35 -3.88 -2.74
CA THR A 83 -5.27 -4.75 -3.47
C THR A 83 -5.39 -6.09 -2.76
N PHE A 84 -6.59 -6.65 -2.75
CA PHE A 84 -6.83 -8.00 -2.26
C PHE A 84 -7.64 -8.80 -3.27
N GLY A 85 -7.49 -10.11 -3.21
CA GLY A 85 -8.29 -11.06 -3.98
C GLY A 85 -8.23 -12.43 -3.33
N LYS A 86 -9.39 -13.06 -3.12
CA LYS A 86 -9.51 -14.37 -2.49
C LYS A 86 -10.65 -15.16 -3.13
N SER A 87 -10.38 -16.41 -3.41
CA SER A 87 -11.40 -17.41 -3.79
C SER A 87 -11.67 -18.32 -2.60
N PHE A 88 -12.93 -18.65 -2.41
CA PHE A 88 -13.44 -19.57 -1.38
C PHE A 88 -14.22 -20.67 -2.06
N GLU A 89 -14.02 -21.88 -1.61
CA GLU A 89 -14.83 -23.03 -2.00
C GLU A 89 -15.50 -23.59 -0.75
N VAL A 90 -16.80 -23.86 -0.84
CA VAL A 90 -17.62 -24.37 0.25
C VAL A 90 -18.39 -25.58 -0.24
N ALA A 91 -18.40 -26.63 0.59
CA ALA A 91 -19.16 -27.81 0.28
C ALA A 91 -20.68 -27.52 0.34
N ASP A 92 -21.46 -28.36 -0.33
CA ASP A 92 -22.91 -28.32 -0.36
C ASP A 92 -23.49 -28.21 1.07
N ASN A 93 -24.36 -27.25 1.29
CA ASN A 93 -25.05 -26.94 2.54
C ASN A 93 -24.10 -26.78 3.76
N ALA A 94 -22.92 -26.19 3.56
CA ALA A 94 -21.92 -26.01 4.60
C ALA A 94 -21.61 -24.52 4.86
N PRO A 95 -21.39 -24.14 6.12
CA PRO A 95 -20.84 -22.82 6.45
C PRO A 95 -19.35 -22.78 6.10
N GLY A 96 -18.91 -21.68 5.53
CA GLY A 96 -17.49 -21.40 5.34
C GLY A 96 -16.79 -20.88 6.60
N ALA A 97 -15.48 -20.95 6.62
CA ALA A 97 -14.68 -20.32 7.66
C ALA A 97 -14.32 -18.87 7.30
N PRO A 98 -14.41 -17.90 8.24
CA PRO A 98 -13.96 -16.54 7.99
C PRO A 98 -12.46 -16.49 7.66
N GLN A 99 -12.10 -15.74 6.64
CA GLN A 99 -10.70 -15.53 6.26
C GLN A 99 -10.41 -14.05 6.10
N THR A 100 -9.26 -13.60 6.59
CA THR A 100 -8.80 -12.23 6.37
C THR A 100 -8.47 -12.03 4.90
N ILE A 101 -9.02 -10.99 4.30
CA ILE A 101 -8.84 -10.63 2.90
C ILE A 101 -8.21 -9.25 2.71
N GLY A 102 -8.36 -8.35 3.67
CA GLY A 102 -7.80 -7.00 3.62
C GLY A 102 -7.32 -6.54 4.99
N ASP A 103 -6.30 -5.70 4.99
CA ASP A 103 -5.69 -5.13 6.20
C ASP A 103 -5.85 -3.61 6.20
N GLY A 104 -6.60 -3.07 7.16
CA GLY A 104 -6.74 -1.64 7.44
C GLY A 104 -5.77 -1.14 8.52
N GLY A 105 -4.71 -1.90 8.78
CA GLY A 105 -3.70 -1.57 9.78
C GLY A 105 -4.26 -1.55 11.20
N THR A 106 -3.97 -0.49 11.94
CA THR A 106 -4.44 -0.34 13.32
C THR A 106 -5.93 -0.04 13.45
N ILE A 107 -6.63 0.27 12.35
CA ILE A 107 -8.07 0.57 12.39
C ILE A 107 -8.89 -0.72 12.41
N GLY A 108 -8.50 -1.70 11.60
CA GLY A 108 -9.22 -2.96 11.56
C GLY A 108 -8.81 -3.86 10.40
N THR A 109 -9.48 -4.98 10.30
CA THR A 109 -9.27 -5.97 9.23
C THR A 109 -10.57 -6.31 8.52
N LEU A 110 -10.51 -6.56 7.22
CA LEU A 110 -11.62 -7.07 6.45
C LEU A 110 -11.52 -8.58 6.36
N THR A 111 -12.58 -9.27 6.78
CA THR A 111 -12.73 -10.72 6.62
C THR A 111 -13.88 -11.04 5.69
N ALA A 112 -13.81 -12.18 5.02
CA ALA A 112 -14.88 -12.70 4.20
C ALA A 112 -15.18 -14.15 4.57
N THR A 113 -16.45 -14.51 4.46
CA THR A 113 -16.96 -15.87 4.62
C THR A 113 -17.85 -16.18 3.42
N CYS A 114 -17.69 -17.33 2.81
CA CYS A 114 -18.62 -17.86 1.81
C CYS A 114 -19.43 -18.96 2.45
N ASN A 115 -20.74 -18.86 2.43
CA ASN A 115 -21.65 -19.84 3.01
C ASN A 115 -22.54 -20.39 1.88
N ASP A 116 -22.70 -21.69 1.83
CA ASP A 116 -23.78 -22.32 1.06
C ASP A 116 -24.98 -22.50 1.98
N GLN A 117 -26.09 -21.85 1.67
CA GLN A 117 -27.32 -21.89 2.48
C GLN A 117 -28.42 -22.74 1.88
N SER A 118 -28.18 -23.40 0.76
CA SER A 118 -29.18 -24.18 0.10
C SER A 118 -29.32 -25.58 0.71
N ALA A 119 -30.50 -25.89 1.25
CA ALA A 119 -30.86 -27.25 1.69
C ALA A 119 -31.26 -28.14 0.53
N ARG A 120 -31.16 -27.71 -0.73
CA ARG A 120 -31.56 -28.48 -1.92
C ARG A 120 -30.34 -28.68 -2.81
N ALA A 121 -29.96 -29.95 -3.02
CA ALA A 121 -28.98 -30.31 -4.04
C ALA A 121 -29.37 -29.66 -5.38
N GLY A 122 -28.50 -28.86 -5.93
CA GLY A 122 -28.67 -28.16 -7.20
C GLY A 122 -29.30 -26.76 -7.15
N ASN A 123 -29.49 -26.19 -5.96
CA ASN A 123 -30.01 -24.82 -5.78
C ASN A 123 -29.13 -24.06 -4.82
N GLU A 124 -27.87 -23.99 -5.15
CA GLU A 124 -26.86 -23.28 -4.39
C GLU A 124 -27.07 -21.77 -4.55
N ASP A 125 -27.44 -21.10 -3.47
CA ASP A 125 -27.43 -19.66 -3.34
C ASP A 125 -26.33 -19.27 -2.38
N PRO A 126 -25.05 -19.19 -2.85
CA PRO A 126 -23.98 -18.82 -1.98
C PRO A 126 -24.20 -17.40 -1.43
N ILE A 127 -23.95 -17.26 -0.15
CA ILE A 127 -23.97 -15.96 0.54
C ILE A 127 -22.56 -15.62 0.98
N THR A 128 -22.11 -14.42 0.61
CA THR A 128 -20.86 -13.88 1.09
C THR A 128 -21.12 -12.92 2.23
N GLU A 129 -20.53 -13.19 3.38
CA GLU A 129 -20.50 -12.26 4.49
C GLU A 129 -19.14 -11.55 4.52
N LEU A 130 -19.19 -10.22 4.46
CA LEU A 130 -18.03 -9.37 4.63
C LEU A 130 -18.11 -8.69 5.99
N ASN A 131 -17.07 -8.82 6.79
CA ASN A 131 -16.99 -8.26 8.12
C ASN A 131 -15.78 -7.35 8.23
N PHE A 132 -16.02 -6.06 8.49
CA PHE A 132 -14.94 -5.18 8.92
C PHE A 132 -14.82 -5.27 10.45
N VAL A 133 -13.74 -5.89 10.93
CA VAL A 133 -13.45 -6.09 12.35
C VAL A 133 -12.73 -4.87 12.88
N ASN A 134 -13.30 -4.22 13.87
CA ASN A 134 -12.67 -3.07 14.52
C ASN A 134 -11.56 -3.52 15.49
N ASN A 135 -10.31 -3.17 15.19
CA ASN A 135 -9.13 -3.47 16.02
C ASN A 135 -8.47 -2.18 16.56
N SER A 136 -9.18 -1.04 16.49
CA SER A 136 -8.60 0.28 16.80
C SER A 136 -8.39 0.57 18.28
N GLY A 137 -8.94 -0.26 19.16
CA GLY A 137 -8.96 -0.03 20.62
C GLY A 137 -10.07 0.91 21.08
N ASP A 138 -10.89 1.46 20.18
CA ASP A 138 -11.93 2.44 20.47
C ASP A 138 -13.12 2.26 19.49
N PHE A 139 -14.11 3.16 19.51
CA PHE A 139 -15.18 3.17 18.53
C PHE A 139 -14.66 3.68 17.17
N ILE A 140 -15.19 3.10 16.10
CA ILE A 140 -15.06 3.60 14.72
C ILE A 140 -16.44 3.91 14.16
N ASN A 141 -16.52 4.86 13.21
CA ASN A 141 -17.73 5.11 12.44
C ASN A 141 -17.63 4.37 11.11
N VAL A 142 -18.64 3.60 10.78
CA VAL A 142 -18.66 2.80 9.55
C VAL A 142 -19.93 3.09 8.75
N ALA A 143 -19.74 3.59 7.53
CA ALA A 143 -20.75 3.58 6.48
C ALA A 143 -20.49 2.39 5.55
N LYS A 144 -21.53 1.67 5.16
CA LYS A 144 -21.43 0.46 4.33
C LYS A 144 -22.53 0.41 3.28
N ARG A 145 -22.20 -0.20 2.12
CA ARG A 145 -23.15 -0.28 1.01
C ARG A 145 -22.93 -1.55 0.17
N VAL A 146 -24.01 -2.11 -0.36
CA VAL A 146 -23.99 -3.18 -1.36
C VAL A 146 -24.69 -2.69 -2.62
N GLY A 147 -24.00 -2.76 -3.76
CA GLY A 147 -24.50 -2.27 -5.04
C GLY A 147 -24.77 -0.77 -5.04
N VAL A 148 -25.88 -0.40 -5.67
CA VAL A 148 -26.35 1.00 -5.75
C VAL A 148 -27.35 1.38 -4.65
N ARG A 149 -27.71 0.45 -3.79
CA ARG A 149 -28.63 0.73 -2.68
C ARG A 149 -27.86 1.42 -1.56
N ASP A 150 -28.37 2.57 -1.16
CA ASP A 150 -27.87 3.31 0.00
C ASP A 150 -28.38 2.68 1.28
N ASP A 151 -27.68 1.69 1.82
CA ASP A 151 -27.84 1.29 3.22
C ASP A 151 -27.01 2.26 4.09
N ALA A 152 -27.16 3.56 3.82
CA ALA A 152 -26.29 4.63 4.33
C ALA A 152 -26.62 5.01 5.76
N GLY A 153 -26.65 4.05 6.66
CA GLY A 153 -26.53 4.31 8.08
C GLY A 153 -25.06 4.35 8.47
N VAL A 154 -24.57 5.45 9.01
CA VAL A 154 -23.30 5.46 9.74
C VAL A 154 -23.55 4.78 11.08
N SER A 155 -22.85 3.70 11.36
CA SER A 155 -22.96 2.98 12.64
C SER A 155 -21.67 3.14 13.41
N ALA A 156 -21.78 3.45 14.70
CA ALA A 156 -20.65 3.36 15.64
C ALA A 156 -20.39 1.87 15.93
N VAL A 157 -19.18 1.40 15.66
CA VAL A 157 -18.77 0.01 15.83
C VAL A 157 -17.75 -0.06 16.97
N PRO A 158 -18.09 -0.69 18.11
CA PRO A 158 -17.18 -0.84 19.23
C PRO A 158 -15.94 -1.65 18.87
N ASN A 159 -14.83 -1.44 19.63
CA ASN A 159 -13.63 -2.26 19.49
C ASN A 159 -13.94 -3.75 19.71
N GLY A 160 -13.32 -4.60 18.90
CA GLY A 160 -13.52 -6.06 18.94
C GLY A 160 -14.85 -6.53 18.33
N THR A 161 -15.68 -5.62 17.76
CA THR A 161 -16.91 -5.98 17.08
C THR A 161 -16.81 -5.78 15.58
N VAL A 162 -17.85 -6.16 14.84
CA VAL A 162 -17.83 -6.17 13.37
C VAL A 162 -18.91 -5.29 12.77
N ALA A 163 -18.58 -4.63 11.65
CA ALA A 163 -19.56 -4.09 10.72
C ALA A 163 -19.76 -5.11 9.59
N GLN A 164 -20.91 -5.80 9.60
CA GLN A 164 -21.22 -6.87 8.67
C GLN A 164 -21.96 -6.36 7.43
N LEU A 165 -21.61 -6.89 6.25
CA LEU A 165 -22.39 -6.85 5.02
C LEU A 165 -22.68 -8.27 4.57
N THR A 166 -23.93 -8.55 4.23
CA THR A 166 -24.36 -9.82 3.64
C THR A 166 -24.68 -9.59 2.17
N ILE A 167 -24.06 -10.35 1.28
CA ILE A 167 -24.16 -10.19 -0.16
C ILE A 167 -24.67 -11.50 -0.75
N GLY A 168 -25.87 -11.44 -1.32
CA GLY A 168 -26.43 -12.50 -2.15
C GLY A 168 -26.20 -12.20 -3.63
N GLY A 169 -25.69 -13.16 -4.38
CA GLY A 169 -25.36 -12.99 -5.79
C GLY A 169 -24.10 -12.15 -6.04
N SER A 170 -23.81 -11.87 -7.31
CA SER A 170 -22.65 -11.05 -7.69
C SER A 170 -22.98 -9.57 -7.53
N ASN A 171 -22.16 -8.84 -6.75
CA ASN A 171 -22.43 -7.44 -6.46
C ASN A 171 -21.14 -6.68 -6.08
N THR A 172 -21.20 -5.35 -6.11
CA THR A 172 -20.18 -4.47 -5.56
C THR A 172 -20.43 -4.20 -4.08
N PHE A 173 -19.39 -3.90 -3.34
CA PHE A 173 -19.49 -3.50 -1.95
C PHE A 173 -18.58 -2.32 -1.63
N PHE A 174 -18.93 -1.62 -0.57
CA PHE A 174 -18.20 -0.45 -0.10
C PHE A 174 -18.27 -0.34 1.42
N TYR A 175 -17.13 -0.01 2.04
CA TYR A 175 -17.05 0.48 3.41
C TYR A 175 -16.30 1.81 3.41
N HIS A 176 -16.81 2.75 4.16
CA HIS A 176 -16.09 3.95 4.59
C HIS A 176 -15.97 3.89 6.10
N VAL A 177 -14.74 3.82 6.58
CA VAL A 177 -14.44 3.73 8.01
C VAL A 177 -13.71 4.99 8.42
N GLU A 178 -14.23 5.65 9.46
CA GLU A 178 -13.61 6.83 10.05
C GLU A 178 -13.16 6.54 11.48
N TYR A 179 -11.91 6.90 11.78
CA TYR A 179 -11.30 6.75 13.08
C TYR A 179 -10.32 7.89 13.37
N LYS A 180 -10.65 8.76 14.35
CA LYS A 180 -9.80 9.88 14.81
C LYS A 180 -9.19 10.69 13.65
N GLY A 181 -10.04 11.11 12.69
CA GLY A 181 -9.63 11.90 11.52
C GLY A 181 -8.96 11.11 10.40
N ARG A 182 -8.73 9.80 10.57
CA ARG A 182 -8.27 8.91 9.49
C ARG A 182 -9.48 8.30 8.79
N ASN A 183 -9.39 8.20 7.48
CA ASN A 183 -10.44 7.61 6.65
C ASN A 183 -9.89 6.39 5.92
N LEU A 184 -10.61 5.29 5.98
CA LEU A 184 -10.32 4.08 5.25
C LEU A 184 -11.46 3.79 4.29
N LEU A 185 -11.17 3.68 3.00
CA LEU A 185 -12.11 3.24 1.99
C LEU A 185 -11.80 1.80 1.60
N VAL A 186 -12.81 0.95 1.69
CA VAL A 186 -12.75 -0.42 1.18
C VAL A 186 -13.81 -0.56 0.12
N ASN A 187 -13.41 -0.92 -1.08
CA ASN A 187 -14.33 -1.16 -2.18
C ASN A 187 -13.94 -2.43 -2.92
N GLY A 188 -14.93 -3.10 -3.47
CA GLY A 188 -14.67 -4.33 -4.21
C GLY A 188 -15.91 -4.93 -4.83
N VAL A 189 -15.70 -6.12 -5.32
CA VAL A 189 -16.71 -6.93 -5.99
C VAL A 189 -16.73 -8.31 -5.36
N VAL A 190 -17.91 -8.84 -5.16
CA VAL A 190 -18.17 -10.24 -4.86
C VAL A 190 -18.75 -10.87 -6.12
N ARG A 191 -18.20 -11.99 -6.53
CA ARG A 191 -18.78 -12.88 -7.53
C ARG A 191 -19.04 -14.20 -6.87
N GLN A 192 -20.24 -14.73 -7.07
CA GLN A 192 -20.67 -16.01 -6.54
C GLN A 192 -21.04 -16.91 -7.70
N ASP A 193 -20.63 -18.17 -7.60
CA ASP A 193 -20.95 -19.20 -8.55
C ASP A 193 -21.24 -20.50 -7.77
N GLY A 194 -22.28 -21.19 -8.11
CA GLY A 194 -22.74 -22.38 -7.37
C GLY A 194 -24.02 -22.98 -7.93
N ARG A 195 -24.61 -22.32 -8.92
CA ARG A 195 -25.80 -22.84 -9.55
C ARG A 195 -25.51 -24.16 -10.25
N ASN A 196 -26.06 -25.26 -9.77
CA ASN A 196 -25.97 -26.61 -10.32
C ASN A 196 -24.67 -27.39 -10.03
N SER A 197 -23.90 -27.05 -9.02
CA SER A 197 -22.78 -27.86 -8.57
C SER A 197 -22.95 -28.30 -7.11
N ALA A 198 -22.29 -29.39 -6.71
CA ALA A 198 -22.22 -29.80 -5.32
C ALA A 198 -21.23 -28.93 -4.55
N GLY A 199 -21.67 -27.75 -4.13
CA GLY A 199 -20.89 -26.76 -3.44
C GLY A 199 -20.91 -25.38 -4.11
N ALA A 200 -20.55 -24.36 -3.36
CA ALA A 200 -20.55 -22.98 -3.77
C ALA A 200 -19.14 -22.40 -3.84
N SER A 201 -18.91 -21.46 -4.75
CA SER A 201 -17.70 -20.67 -4.77
C SER A 201 -18.00 -19.18 -4.67
N CYS A 202 -17.20 -18.47 -3.87
CA CYS A 202 -17.22 -17.03 -3.78
C CYS A 202 -15.86 -16.48 -4.14
N LEU A 203 -15.81 -15.49 -5.00
CA LEU A 203 -14.62 -14.73 -5.33
C LEU A 203 -14.81 -13.30 -4.84
N VAL A 204 -13.93 -12.84 -3.98
CA VAL A 204 -13.95 -11.47 -3.44
C VAL A 204 -12.66 -10.78 -3.83
N TRP A 205 -12.74 -9.63 -4.48
CA TRP A 205 -11.55 -8.81 -4.78
C TRP A 205 -11.86 -7.33 -4.65
N GLY A 206 -10.84 -6.54 -4.40
CA GLY A 206 -11.00 -5.10 -4.22
C GLY A 206 -9.75 -4.39 -3.75
N THR A 207 -9.98 -3.24 -3.18
CA THR A 207 -8.92 -2.37 -2.63
C THR A 207 -9.28 -1.88 -1.24
N VAL A 208 -8.25 -1.75 -0.40
CA VAL A 208 -8.28 -1.01 0.85
C VAL A 208 -7.40 0.22 0.65
N GLN A 209 -7.96 1.39 0.82
CA GLN A 209 -7.27 2.67 0.67
C GLN A 209 -7.39 3.49 1.94
N GLU A 210 -6.27 3.80 2.58
CA GLU A 210 -6.24 4.80 3.64
C GLU A 210 -6.10 6.19 3.00
N ILE A 211 -7.06 7.06 3.25
CA ILE A 211 -6.97 8.47 2.88
C ILE A 211 -6.35 9.19 4.07
N ALA A 212 -5.19 9.82 3.83
CA ALA A 212 -4.56 10.61 4.87
C ALA A 212 -5.49 11.73 5.35
N PRO A 213 -5.47 12.06 6.66
CA PRO A 213 -6.19 13.23 7.14
C PRO A 213 -5.68 14.46 6.41
N ASN A 214 -6.60 15.31 6.01
CA ASN A 214 -6.26 16.62 5.47
C ASN A 214 -5.50 17.38 6.55
N PRO A 215 -4.28 17.92 6.29
CA PRO A 215 -3.49 18.63 7.28
C PRO A 215 -4.17 19.85 7.83
#